data_025bdf8bd8c5bed1078153791e30a4b5
#
_entry.id   025bdf8bd8c5bed1078153791e30a4b5
#
_cell.length_a   1.000
_cell.length_b   1.000
_cell.length_c   1.000
_cell.angle_alpha   90.00
_cell.angle_beta   90.00
_cell.angle_gamma   90.00
#
_symmetry.space_group_name_H-M   'P 1'
#
loop_
_entity.id
_entity.type
_entity.pdbx_description
1 polymer ?
#
loop_
_entity_poly.entity_id
_entity_poly.type
_entity_poly.pdbx_seq_one_letter_code
_entity_poly.pdbx_strand_id
1 'polypeptide(L)'
;MNKLLNMSRVLKLGLTNNNNQKIKEVSSFDVIANKGVIGDRHFKDYNDPYCQLSLIESENIDFYNTKYGLNISYIDFRRNIVTKGVKLNNLVGKKFYVGTVEVEGIDLCRPCRHLNERLNQENIIKEFLRKGG
;
A
#
# COMPACT_ATOMS: atom_id res chain seq x y z
N MET A 1 8.78 25.97 14.03
CA MET A 1 8.39 24.66 14.31
C MET A 1 7.84 23.91 13.11
N ASN A 2 8.40 22.86 12.84
CA ASN A 2 8.22 22.24 11.54
C ASN A 2 7.51 20.90 11.57
N LYS A 3 6.69 20.69 12.59
CA LYS A 3 5.93 19.46 12.66
C LYS A 3 5.06 19.24 11.43
N LEU A 4 4.52 20.33 10.87
CA LEU A 4 3.69 20.23 9.67
C LEU A 4 4.45 19.70 8.47
N LEU A 5 5.75 19.99 8.38
CA LEU A 5 6.59 19.51 7.28
C LEU A 5 6.84 18.00 7.36
N ASN A 6 6.71 17.43 8.56
CA ASN A 6 6.96 16.02 8.80
C ASN A 6 5.69 15.21 9.01
N MET A 7 4.53 15.83 8.74
CA MET A 7 3.27 15.10 8.93
C MET A 7 3.11 14.02 7.88
N SER A 8 2.88 12.82 8.37
CA SER A 8 2.49 11.70 7.53
C SER A 8 1.03 11.83 7.12
N ARG A 9 0.71 11.42 5.93
CA ARG A 9 -0.67 11.46 5.47
C ARG A 9 -0.97 10.37 4.46
N VAL A 10 -2.25 10.06 4.35
CA VAL A 10 -2.78 9.17 3.33
C VAL A 10 -3.09 10.01 2.09
N LEU A 11 -2.56 9.60 0.93
CA LEU A 11 -2.86 10.27 -0.33
C LEU A 11 -4.01 9.62 -1.07
N LYS A 12 -4.06 8.28 -1.07
CA LYS A 12 -5.05 7.52 -1.81
C LYS A 12 -5.47 6.30 -1.02
N LEU A 13 -6.74 5.94 -1.20
CA LEU A 13 -7.29 4.69 -0.69
C LEU A 13 -7.83 3.89 -1.86
N GLY A 14 -7.64 2.58 -1.81
CA GLY A 14 -8.09 1.72 -2.89
C GLY A 14 -8.49 0.34 -2.42
N LEU A 15 -9.41 -0.25 -3.16
CA LEU A 15 -9.82 -1.63 -2.94
C LEU A 15 -10.34 -2.25 -4.23
N THR A 16 -10.37 -3.56 -4.27
CA THR A 16 -11.08 -4.32 -5.29
C THR A 16 -11.52 -5.65 -4.70
N ASN A 17 -12.68 -6.12 -5.10
CA ASN A 17 -13.17 -7.42 -4.62
C ASN A 17 -12.66 -8.59 -5.48
N ASN A 18 -11.82 -8.32 -6.48
CA ASN A 18 -11.39 -9.35 -7.44
C ASN A 18 -9.91 -9.17 -7.78
N ASN A 19 -9.14 -10.26 -7.68
CA ASN A 19 -7.72 -10.25 -8.01
C ASN A 19 -7.43 -9.90 -9.47
N ASN A 20 -8.39 -10.14 -10.35
CA ASN A 20 -8.23 -9.90 -11.79
C ASN A 20 -8.67 -8.52 -12.23
N GLN A 21 -9.18 -7.69 -11.33
CA GLN A 21 -9.61 -6.33 -11.63
C GLN A 21 -8.64 -5.32 -11.05
N LYS A 22 -8.63 -4.13 -11.65
CA LYS A 22 -7.85 -3.01 -11.13
C LYS A 22 -8.37 -2.59 -9.77
N ILE A 23 -7.48 -2.05 -8.96
CA ILE A 23 -7.87 -1.37 -7.73
C ILE A 23 -8.73 -0.16 -8.09
N LYS A 24 -9.81 0.02 -7.36
CA LYS A 24 -10.68 1.19 -7.50
C LYS A 24 -10.35 2.17 -6.40
N GLU A 25 -10.09 3.40 -6.77
CA GLU A 25 -9.87 4.47 -5.80
C GLU A 25 -11.20 4.81 -5.10
N VAL A 26 -11.14 4.93 -3.77
CA VAL A 26 -12.31 5.30 -2.96
C VAL A 26 -11.93 6.42 -2.02
N SER A 27 -12.93 7.17 -1.56
CA SER A 27 -12.70 8.26 -0.61
C SER A 27 -12.59 7.74 0.84
N SER A 28 -13.16 6.59 1.11
CA SER A 28 -13.09 5.96 2.43
C SER A 28 -13.41 4.48 2.31
N PHE A 29 -12.97 3.71 3.29
CA PHE A 29 -13.41 2.32 3.46
C PHE A 29 -13.43 1.98 4.95
N ASP A 30 -14.15 0.93 5.29
CA ASP A 30 -14.26 0.45 6.66
C ASP A 30 -13.44 -0.83 6.83
N VAL A 31 -12.91 -1.01 8.03
CA VAL A 31 -12.10 -2.18 8.36
C VAL A 31 -12.69 -2.90 9.56
N ILE A 32 -12.47 -4.20 9.61
CA ILE A 32 -12.82 -5.01 10.77
C ILE A 32 -11.53 -5.64 11.29
N ALA A 33 -11.28 -5.50 12.58
CA ALA A 33 -10.08 -6.06 13.20
C ALA A 33 -9.96 -7.56 12.89
N ASN A 34 -8.76 -7.98 12.53
CA ASN A 34 -8.40 -9.36 12.18
C ASN A 34 -9.07 -9.90 10.90
N LYS A 35 -9.82 -9.07 10.16
CA LYS A 35 -10.48 -9.50 8.93
C LYS A 35 -10.09 -8.69 7.72
N GLY A 36 -9.82 -7.40 7.87
CA GLY A 36 -9.35 -6.54 6.80
C GLY A 36 -10.33 -5.47 6.38
N VAL A 37 -10.22 -5.05 5.13
CA VAL A 37 -11.02 -3.97 4.54
C VAL A 37 -12.30 -4.57 3.95
N ILE A 38 -13.44 -4.05 4.39
CA ILE A 38 -14.74 -4.51 3.88
C ILE A 38 -14.82 -4.19 2.38
N GLY A 39 -15.14 -5.20 1.59
CA GLY A 39 -15.25 -5.06 0.14
C GLY A 39 -13.97 -5.30 -0.63
N ASP A 40 -12.85 -5.52 0.07
CA ASP A 40 -11.59 -5.83 -0.58
C ASP A 40 -11.39 -7.34 -0.72
N ARG A 41 -10.60 -7.73 -1.73
CA ARG A 41 -10.32 -9.13 -2.05
C ARG A 41 -9.60 -9.88 -0.93
N HIS A 42 -8.90 -9.16 -0.06
CA HIS A 42 -8.18 -9.78 1.07
C HIS A 42 -9.00 -9.84 2.34
N PHE A 43 -10.25 -9.40 2.29
CA PHE A 43 -11.14 -9.50 3.44
C PHE A 43 -11.47 -10.96 3.72
N LYS A 44 -11.35 -11.36 4.98
CA LYS A 44 -11.61 -12.72 5.42
C LYS A 44 -12.84 -12.74 6.32
N ASP A 45 -13.65 -13.76 6.21
CA ASP A 45 -14.79 -13.96 7.11
C ASP A 45 -14.38 -14.70 8.39
N TYR A 46 -13.10 -14.98 8.54
CA TYR A 46 -12.51 -15.56 9.76
C TYR A 46 -11.33 -14.70 10.21
N ASN A 47 -10.90 -14.88 11.46
CA ASN A 47 -9.80 -14.07 11.99
C ASN A 47 -8.47 -14.51 11.39
N ASP A 48 -7.78 -13.56 10.77
CA ASP A 48 -6.45 -13.76 10.19
C ASP A 48 -5.62 -12.51 10.48
N PRO A 49 -4.55 -12.62 11.28
CA PRO A 49 -3.75 -11.44 11.62
C PRO A 49 -2.84 -10.96 10.47
N TYR A 50 -2.77 -11.67 9.37
CA TYR A 50 -1.86 -11.36 8.29
C TYR A 50 -2.60 -10.91 7.03
N CYS A 51 -1.93 -10.06 6.24
CA CYS A 51 -2.40 -9.69 4.90
C CYS A 51 -3.79 -9.05 4.86
N GLN A 52 -4.14 -8.31 5.88
CA GLN A 52 -5.44 -7.63 5.94
C GLN A 52 -5.46 -6.33 5.19
N LEU A 53 -4.32 -5.65 5.14
CA LEU A 53 -4.20 -4.29 4.64
C LEU A 53 -2.80 -4.09 4.10
N SER A 54 -2.69 -3.42 2.97
CA SER A 54 -1.39 -3.13 2.36
C SER A 54 -1.19 -1.64 2.18
N LEU A 55 0.05 -1.19 2.39
CA LEU A 55 0.44 0.20 2.29
C LEU A 55 1.65 0.34 1.38
N ILE A 56 1.78 1.47 0.71
CA ILE A 56 2.94 1.80 -0.11
C ILE A 56 3.24 3.29 0.00
N GLU A 57 4.52 3.64 -0.02
CA GLU A 57 4.97 5.03 0.00
C GLU A 57 4.87 5.63 -1.39
N SER A 58 4.20 6.78 -1.51
CA SER A 58 4.15 7.49 -2.79
C SER A 58 5.53 7.90 -3.26
N GLU A 59 6.45 8.18 -2.34
CA GLU A 59 7.83 8.55 -2.68
C GLU A 59 8.54 7.45 -3.47
N ASN A 60 8.29 6.19 -3.14
CA ASN A 60 8.89 5.07 -3.88
C ASN A 60 8.30 4.94 -5.28
N ILE A 61 7.00 5.21 -5.42
CA ILE A 61 6.36 5.22 -6.73
C ILE A 61 6.91 6.37 -7.58
N ASP A 62 7.03 7.55 -7.00
CA ASP A 62 7.56 8.73 -7.70
C ASP A 62 9.00 8.48 -8.16
N PHE A 63 9.81 7.87 -7.31
CA PHE A 63 11.18 7.51 -7.67
C PHE A 63 11.21 6.56 -8.86
N TYR A 64 10.38 5.53 -8.83
CA TYR A 64 10.32 4.55 -9.91
C TYR A 64 9.89 5.20 -11.23
N ASN A 65 8.84 6.01 -11.18
CA ASN A 65 8.37 6.71 -12.37
C ASN A 65 9.43 7.63 -12.94
N THR A 66 10.13 8.36 -12.11
CA THR A 66 11.19 9.27 -12.55
C THR A 66 12.35 8.49 -13.17
N LYS A 67 12.79 7.42 -12.52
CA LYS A 67 13.94 6.64 -12.98
C LYS A 67 13.70 6.02 -14.36
N TYR A 68 12.49 5.56 -14.62
CA TYR A 68 12.18 4.85 -15.85
C TYR A 68 11.37 5.68 -16.85
N GLY A 69 11.17 6.97 -16.58
CA GLY A 69 10.43 7.86 -17.49
C GLY A 69 8.96 7.47 -17.64
N LEU A 70 8.33 7.00 -16.57
CA LEU A 70 6.98 6.50 -16.60
C LEU A 70 6.04 7.43 -15.82
N ASN A 71 4.75 7.15 -15.94
CA ASN A 71 3.71 7.92 -15.26
C ASN A 71 2.62 6.97 -14.76
N ILE A 72 3.03 5.96 -13.98
CA ILE A 72 2.10 4.97 -13.43
C ILE A 72 1.34 5.61 -12.27
N SER A 73 0.03 5.47 -12.28
CA SER A 73 -0.82 5.99 -11.22
C SER A 73 -0.56 5.29 -9.89
N TYR A 74 -0.63 6.03 -8.78
CA TYR A 74 -0.40 5.47 -7.45
C TYR A 74 -1.28 4.26 -7.17
N ILE A 75 -2.53 4.32 -7.58
CA ILE A 75 -3.49 3.27 -7.27
C ILE A 75 -3.21 1.97 -8.04
N ASP A 76 -2.52 2.05 -9.15
CA ASP A 76 -2.21 0.89 -9.99
C ASP A 76 -1.17 -0.04 -9.38
N PHE A 77 -0.50 0.39 -8.32
CA PHE A 77 0.40 -0.47 -7.56
C PHE A 77 -0.33 -1.45 -6.64
N ARG A 78 -1.66 -1.37 -6.62
CA ARG A 78 -2.56 -2.36 -6.01
C ARG A 78 -2.38 -2.50 -4.51
N ARG A 79 -2.18 -1.38 -3.84
CA ARG A 79 -2.16 -1.32 -2.37
C ARG A 79 -3.38 -0.56 -1.88
N ASN A 80 -3.83 -0.91 -0.68
CA ASN A 80 -5.02 -0.28 -0.11
C ASN A 80 -4.78 1.18 0.27
N ILE A 81 -3.58 1.51 0.71
CA ILE A 81 -3.25 2.84 1.20
C ILE A 81 -1.94 3.31 0.57
N VAL A 82 -2.00 4.47 -0.07
CA VAL A 82 -0.79 5.16 -0.57
C VAL A 82 -0.50 6.30 0.40
N THR A 83 0.71 6.33 0.93
CA THR A 83 1.12 7.28 1.97
C THR A 83 2.12 8.29 1.47
N LYS A 84 2.26 9.38 2.22
CA LYS A 84 3.32 10.36 2.04
C LYS A 84 3.86 10.78 3.41
N GLY A 85 5.19 10.94 3.48
CA GLY A 85 5.83 11.48 4.67
C GLY A 85 6.07 10.47 5.77
N VAL A 86 5.97 9.18 5.49
CA VAL A 86 6.23 8.14 6.49
C VAL A 86 7.14 7.08 5.90
N LYS A 87 8.09 6.60 6.71
CA LYS A 87 8.96 5.49 6.33
C LYS A 87 8.31 4.20 6.79
N LEU A 88 7.55 3.57 5.91
CA LEU A 88 6.75 2.38 6.24
C LEU A 88 7.60 1.21 6.72
N ASN A 89 8.78 1.03 6.15
CA ASN A 89 9.65 -0.08 6.54
C ASN A 89 10.05 -0.01 8.02
N ASN A 90 10.09 1.19 8.59
CA ASN A 90 10.41 1.37 10.00
C ASN A 90 9.24 1.00 10.93
N LEU A 91 8.07 0.76 10.37
CA LEU A 91 6.87 0.43 11.14
C LEU A 91 6.61 -1.07 11.25
N VAL A 92 7.43 -1.88 10.60
CA VAL A 92 7.33 -3.33 10.76
C VAL A 92 7.61 -3.70 12.22
N GLY A 93 6.72 -4.49 12.81
CA GLY A 93 6.80 -4.85 14.22
C GLY A 93 6.26 -3.80 15.17
N LYS A 94 5.69 -2.71 14.66
CA LYS A 94 5.19 -1.61 15.48
C LYS A 94 3.71 -1.41 15.24
N LYS A 95 3.03 -0.87 16.27
CA LYS A 95 1.65 -0.42 16.14
C LYS A 95 1.62 1.06 15.82
N PHE A 96 0.69 1.45 14.98
CA PHE A 96 0.52 2.86 14.61
C PHE A 96 -0.93 3.10 14.19
N TYR A 97 -1.28 4.36 13.96
CA TYR A 97 -2.65 4.73 13.60
C TYR A 97 -2.72 5.22 12.17
N VAL A 98 -3.75 4.79 11.46
CA VAL A 98 -4.17 5.36 10.18
C VAL A 98 -5.54 5.95 10.43
N GLY A 99 -5.61 7.27 10.49
CA GLY A 99 -6.80 7.94 10.98
C GLY A 99 -7.09 7.52 12.42
N THR A 100 -8.24 6.94 12.65
CA THR A 100 -8.64 6.46 13.98
C THR A 100 -8.40 4.96 14.18
N VAL A 101 -7.87 4.29 13.16
CA VAL A 101 -7.71 2.83 13.17
C VAL A 101 -6.30 2.46 13.61
N GLU A 102 -6.19 1.63 14.62
CA GLU A 102 -4.90 1.07 15.03
C GLU A 102 -4.55 -0.11 14.15
N VAL A 103 -3.32 -0.09 13.63
CA VAL A 103 -2.80 -1.17 12.79
C VAL A 103 -1.42 -1.57 13.29
N GLU A 104 -0.99 -2.76 12.88
CA GLU A 104 0.33 -3.26 13.22
C GLU A 104 1.08 -3.64 11.95
N GLY A 105 2.33 -3.18 11.83
CA GLY A 105 3.19 -3.58 10.74
C GLY A 105 3.66 -5.01 10.92
N ILE A 106 3.29 -5.89 10.01
CA ILE A 106 3.62 -7.32 10.10
C ILE A 106 4.86 -7.63 9.29
N ASP A 107 4.88 -7.21 8.01
CA ASP A 107 6.01 -7.53 7.14
C ASP A 107 6.04 -6.55 5.97
N LEU A 108 7.15 -6.53 5.26
CA LEU A 108 7.30 -5.74 4.05
C LEU A 108 6.40 -6.30 2.96
N CYS A 109 5.81 -5.39 2.19
CA CYS A 109 4.98 -5.75 1.06
C CYS A 109 5.86 -5.87 -0.18
N ARG A 110 6.33 -7.07 -0.46
CA ARG A 110 7.27 -7.29 -1.55
C ARG A 110 6.57 -7.27 -2.90
N PRO A 111 7.21 -6.72 -3.94
CA PRO A 111 6.66 -6.82 -5.28
C PRO A 111 6.68 -8.27 -5.74
N CYS A 112 5.72 -8.65 -6.56
CA CYS A 112 5.64 -9.99 -7.07
C CYS A 112 5.56 -9.98 -8.60
N ARG A 113 5.77 -11.15 -9.19
CA ARG A 113 5.65 -11.32 -10.62
C ARG A 113 4.32 -10.83 -11.18
N HIS A 114 3.26 -11.03 -10.41
CA HIS A 114 1.93 -10.60 -10.81
C HIS A 114 1.85 -9.08 -11.01
N LEU A 115 2.54 -8.33 -10.16
CA LEU A 115 2.59 -6.87 -10.31
C LEU A 115 3.34 -6.46 -11.58
N ASN A 116 4.44 -7.13 -11.91
CA ASN A 116 5.15 -6.90 -13.17
C ASN A 116 4.22 -7.07 -14.36
N GLU A 117 3.49 -8.17 -14.39
CA GLU A 117 2.58 -8.48 -15.49
C GLU A 117 1.46 -7.45 -15.61
N ARG A 118 0.88 -7.05 -14.49
CA ARG A 118 -0.20 -6.08 -14.47
C ARG A 118 0.20 -4.72 -14.99
N LEU A 119 1.40 -4.27 -14.63
CA LEU A 119 1.89 -2.96 -15.02
C LEU A 119 2.74 -3.00 -16.29
N ASN A 120 2.98 -4.21 -16.83
CA ASN A 120 3.83 -4.43 -17.99
C ASN A 120 5.21 -3.79 -17.79
N GLN A 121 5.80 -3.99 -16.59
CA GLN A 121 7.06 -3.39 -16.19
C GLN A 121 7.98 -4.44 -15.60
N GLU A 122 9.09 -4.72 -16.28
CA GLU A 122 10.03 -5.75 -15.85
C GLU A 122 10.88 -5.33 -14.66
N ASN A 123 10.99 -4.02 -14.44
CA ASN A 123 11.92 -3.49 -13.45
C ASN A 123 11.31 -3.34 -12.06
N ILE A 124 10.01 -3.59 -11.89
CA ILE A 124 9.33 -3.35 -10.63
C ILE A 124 9.90 -4.22 -9.51
N ILE A 125 10.07 -5.52 -9.77
CA ILE A 125 10.60 -6.43 -8.76
C ILE A 125 11.97 -5.95 -8.30
N LYS A 126 12.84 -5.65 -9.26
CA LYS A 126 14.20 -5.23 -8.96
C LYS A 126 14.24 -3.99 -8.08
N GLU A 127 13.52 -2.94 -8.47
CA GLU A 127 13.59 -1.68 -7.76
C GLU A 127 12.91 -1.74 -6.40
N PHE A 128 11.76 -2.36 -6.31
CA PHE A 128 11.02 -2.40 -5.05
C PHE A 128 11.60 -3.41 -4.06
N LEU A 129 12.29 -4.44 -4.51
CA LEU A 129 13.05 -5.28 -3.59
C LEU A 129 14.14 -4.50 -2.90
N ARG A 130 14.79 -3.59 -3.62
CA ARG A 130 15.84 -2.74 -3.05
C ARG A 130 15.29 -1.71 -2.07
N LYS A 131 14.09 -1.21 -2.33
CA LYS A 131 13.49 -0.15 -1.52
C LYS A 131 12.53 -0.63 -0.45
N GLY A 132 12.13 -1.89 -0.52
CA GLY A 132 11.25 -2.47 0.46
C GLY A 132 9.77 -2.18 0.27
N GLY A 133 9.39 -1.69 -0.89
CA GLY A 133 7.98 -1.56 -1.25
C GLY A 133 7.23 -0.36 -0.68
#